data_1a46a1ba2f4269904dda3243f8f126e2
#
_entry.id   1a46a1ba2f4269904dda3243f8f126e2
#
_cell.length_a   1.000
_cell.length_b   1.000
_cell.length_c   1.000
_cell.angle_alpha   90.00
_cell.angle_beta   90.00
_cell.angle_gamma   90.00
#
_symmetry.space_group_name_H-M   'P 1'
#
loop_
_entity.id
_entity.type
_entity.pdbx_description
1 polymer ?
#
loop_
_entity_poly.entity_id
_entity_poly.type
_entity_poly.pdbx_seq_one_letter_code
_entity_poly.pdbx_strand_id
1 'polypeptide(L)'
;MKNRCVLMVAGTNCKVSDQCHAGLNGRLMAGVLLLVCLLPAASTFAASGRVQRKAVVHTVVIQNMQFTPATLILKPGDHVTWMNKDLVVHTATAQAAPFDSGDIAPGKSWTYTVQKPGVIVYLCRYHAAMQATLDAR
;
A
#
# COMPACT_ATOMS: atom_id res chain seq x y z
N MET A 1 -7.01 30.06 -30.63
CA MET A 1 -6.13 28.88 -30.47
C MET A 1 -5.94 28.62 -28.98
N LYS A 2 -6.50 27.51 -28.48
CA LYS A 2 -6.57 27.21 -27.04
C LYS A 2 -5.38 26.32 -26.68
N ASN A 3 -4.40 26.84 -25.93
CA ASN A 3 -3.29 26.05 -25.41
C ASN A 3 -3.73 25.28 -24.17
N ARG A 4 -3.81 23.95 -24.28
CA ARG A 4 -4.01 23.04 -23.15
C ARG A 4 -2.63 22.74 -22.55
N CYS A 5 -2.39 23.20 -21.32
CA CYS A 5 -1.30 22.68 -20.49
C CYS A 5 -1.68 21.29 -19.98
N VAL A 6 -0.91 20.28 -20.40
CA VAL A 6 -0.98 18.93 -19.84
C VAL A 6 0.03 18.85 -18.70
N LEU A 7 -0.46 18.66 -17.49
CA LEU A 7 0.36 18.48 -16.29
C LEU A 7 0.82 17.01 -16.21
N MET A 8 2.08 16.74 -16.57
CA MET A 8 2.75 15.48 -16.26
C MET A 8 3.44 15.60 -14.90
N VAL A 9 3.00 14.82 -13.93
CA VAL A 9 3.68 14.64 -12.64
C VAL A 9 4.62 13.45 -12.75
N ALA A 10 5.90 13.72 -12.91
CA ALA A 10 6.97 12.75 -12.64
C ALA A 10 8.06 13.49 -11.89
N GLY A 11 8.52 12.89 -10.81
CA GLY A 11 9.32 13.45 -9.74
C GLY A 11 10.60 14.21 -10.11
N THR A 12 11.05 14.97 -9.11
CA THR A 12 12.34 15.61 -8.89
C THR A 12 12.64 16.97 -9.55
N ASN A 13 12.92 17.93 -8.63
CA ASN A 13 13.66 19.19 -8.82
C ASN A 13 13.07 20.24 -9.79
N CYS A 14 12.22 21.08 -9.22
CA CYS A 14 11.87 22.36 -9.81
C CYS A 14 13.03 23.36 -9.58
N LYS A 15 13.82 23.64 -10.60
CA LYS A 15 14.77 24.74 -10.65
C LYS A 15 14.01 25.95 -11.19
N VAL A 16 13.70 26.90 -10.30
CA VAL A 16 13.11 28.17 -10.69
C VAL A 16 14.20 29.00 -11.38
N SER A 17 14.04 29.25 -12.67
CA SER A 17 14.82 30.25 -13.37
C SER A 17 13.97 31.51 -13.56
N ASP A 18 14.30 32.55 -12.77
CA ASP A 18 13.80 33.90 -12.97
C ASP A 18 14.37 34.48 -14.26
N GLN A 19 13.52 34.71 -15.23
CA GLN A 19 13.76 35.76 -16.24
C GLN A 19 12.40 36.26 -16.77
N CYS A 20 11.86 37.26 -16.15
CA CYS A 20 10.94 38.18 -16.80
C CYS A 20 11.57 39.56 -16.80
N HIS A 21 12.17 39.95 -17.95
CA HIS A 21 12.48 41.33 -18.21
C HIS A 21 11.19 42.09 -18.48
N ALA A 22 10.84 43.02 -17.61
CA ALA A 22 9.84 44.06 -17.91
C ALA A 22 10.51 45.43 -17.90
N GLY A 23 10.31 46.14 -19.00
CA GLY A 23 10.90 47.41 -19.29
C GLY A 23 10.46 48.52 -18.36
N LEU A 24 11.38 49.46 -18.21
CA LEU A 24 11.26 50.73 -17.57
C LEU A 24 10.16 51.58 -18.19
N ASN A 25 9.32 52.23 -17.42
CA ASN A 25 9.00 53.65 -17.58
C ASN A 25 8.48 54.25 -16.29
N GLY A 26 9.17 55.28 -15.84
CA GLY A 26 9.00 55.90 -14.57
C GLY A 26 7.74 56.77 -14.43
N ARG A 27 7.39 56.98 -13.18
CA ARG A 27 6.90 58.29 -12.66
C ARG A 27 6.89 58.23 -11.15
N LEU A 28 7.62 59.22 -10.55
CA LEU A 28 7.59 59.51 -9.13
C LEU A 28 6.17 59.80 -8.64
N MET A 29 5.76 59.19 -7.54
CA MET A 29 4.87 59.83 -6.56
C MET A 29 5.22 59.33 -5.17
N ALA A 30 5.34 60.29 -4.30
CA ALA A 30 5.73 60.19 -2.89
C ALA A 30 4.65 59.51 -2.03
N GLY A 31 5.15 58.81 -0.99
CA GLY A 31 4.51 58.79 0.32
C GLY A 31 3.42 57.72 0.53
N VAL A 32 3.71 56.78 1.32
CA VAL A 32 3.11 56.39 2.60
C VAL A 32 3.72 55.05 3.01
N LEU A 33 4.54 55.13 4.04
CA LEU A 33 5.10 53.94 4.72
C LEU A 33 3.97 53.25 5.47
N LEU A 34 3.35 52.23 4.87
CA LEU A 34 2.48 51.29 5.57
C LEU A 34 3.33 50.04 5.89
N LEU A 35 3.83 50.02 7.14
CA LEU A 35 4.50 48.89 7.74
C LEU A 35 3.47 47.75 7.95
N VAL A 36 3.27 46.93 6.92
CA VAL A 36 2.46 45.71 7.07
C VAL A 36 3.36 44.65 7.71
N CYS A 37 3.19 44.43 9.02
CA CYS A 37 3.77 43.30 9.72
C CYS A 37 3.22 42.00 9.10
N LEU A 38 3.98 41.36 8.20
CA LEU A 38 3.74 39.98 7.81
C LEU A 38 4.11 39.08 8.99
N LEU A 39 3.11 38.68 9.77
CA LEU A 39 3.25 37.57 10.71
C LEU A 39 3.35 36.29 9.89
N PRO A 40 4.42 35.50 10.02
CA PRO A 40 4.46 34.16 9.40
C PRO A 40 3.41 33.30 10.11
N ALA A 41 2.37 32.88 9.39
CA ALA A 41 1.46 31.86 9.84
C ALA A 41 2.27 30.54 9.97
N ALA A 42 2.71 30.22 11.17
CA ALA A 42 3.32 28.96 11.49
C ALA A 42 2.24 27.88 11.33
N SER A 43 2.20 27.24 10.14
CA SER A 43 1.39 26.06 9.89
C SER A 43 1.95 24.92 10.71
N THR A 44 1.39 24.69 11.89
CA THR A 44 1.67 23.50 12.69
C THR A 44 1.09 22.30 11.96
N PHE A 45 1.94 21.58 11.23
CA PHE A 45 1.61 20.23 10.75
C PHE A 45 1.47 19.34 11.97
N ALA A 46 0.24 19.09 12.41
CA ALA A 46 -0.06 18.05 13.36
C ALA A 46 0.27 16.70 12.68
N ALA A 47 1.43 16.16 12.98
CA ALA A 47 1.79 14.78 12.62
C ALA A 47 0.80 13.88 13.36
N SER A 48 -0.24 13.41 12.66
CA SER A 48 -1.17 12.39 13.15
C SER A 48 -0.36 11.12 13.36
N GLY A 49 0.13 10.89 14.57
CA GLY A 49 0.84 9.69 14.98
C GLY A 49 -0.09 8.50 14.86
N ARG A 50 -0.14 7.87 13.68
CA ARG A 50 -0.80 6.58 13.50
C ARG A 50 -0.04 5.57 14.35
N VAL A 51 -0.62 5.16 15.48
CA VAL A 51 -0.10 4.05 16.29
C VAL A 51 -0.04 2.82 15.38
N GLN A 52 1.16 2.46 14.96
CA GLN A 52 1.36 1.35 14.07
C GLN A 52 1.31 0.05 14.90
N ARG A 53 0.24 -0.71 14.75
CA ARG A 53 0.08 -2.02 15.37
C ARG A 53 1.20 -2.95 14.87
N LYS A 54 1.80 -3.71 15.77
CA LYS A 54 2.74 -4.77 15.40
C LYS A 54 1.98 -5.84 14.59
N ALA A 55 2.51 -6.21 13.42
CA ALA A 55 1.97 -7.28 12.60
C ALA A 55 2.08 -8.62 13.34
N VAL A 56 1.04 -9.45 13.20
CA VAL A 56 1.01 -10.81 13.75
C VAL A 56 1.28 -11.80 12.63
N VAL A 57 2.04 -12.87 12.94
CA VAL A 57 2.27 -13.98 12.02
C VAL A 57 1.33 -15.12 12.39
N HIS A 58 0.49 -15.52 11.43
CA HIS A 58 -0.42 -16.65 11.52
C HIS A 58 0.11 -17.81 10.68
N THR A 59 -0.08 -19.04 11.13
CA THR A 59 0.33 -20.22 10.37
C THR A 59 -0.88 -21.02 9.96
N VAL A 60 -0.96 -21.36 8.68
CA VAL A 60 -1.87 -22.35 8.11
C VAL A 60 -1.05 -23.60 7.75
N VAL A 61 -1.40 -24.72 8.36
CA VAL A 61 -0.77 -26.00 8.05
C VAL A 61 -1.52 -26.67 6.89
N ILE A 62 -0.77 -27.14 5.90
CA ILE A 62 -1.25 -27.98 4.83
C ILE A 62 -0.90 -29.42 5.21
N GLN A 63 -1.90 -30.21 5.53
CA GLN A 63 -1.71 -31.62 5.92
C GLN A 63 -2.98 -32.42 5.64
N ASN A 64 -2.80 -33.68 5.21
CA ASN A 64 -3.90 -34.58 4.83
C ASN A 64 -4.84 -33.96 3.78
N MET A 65 -4.28 -33.28 2.77
CA MET A 65 -5.04 -32.59 1.72
C MET A 65 -6.00 -31.51 2.26
N GLN A 66 -5.64 -30.83 3.33
CA GLN A 66 -6.47 -29.80 3.97
C GLN A 66 -5.64 -28.59 4.41
N PHE A 67 -6.28 -27.42 4.45
CA PHE A 67 -5.75 -26.23 5.12
C PHE A 67 -6.28 -26.18 6.55
N THR A 68 -5.39 -26.04 7.52
CA THR A 68 -5.75 -25.94 8.95
C THR A 68 -5.13 -24.71 9.58
N PRO A 69 -5.92 -23.77 10.11
CA PRO A 69 -7.39 -23.75 10.12
C PRO A 69 -7.99 -23.46 8.74
N ALA A 70 -9.22 -23.97 8.48
CA ALA A 70 -9.96 -23.71 7.25
C ALA A 70 -10.51 -22.28 7.16
N THR A 71 -10.63 -21.60 8.30
CA THR A 71 -10.98 -20.16 8.37
C THR A 71 -10.04 -19.48 9.35
N LEU A 72 -9.43 -18.39 8.91
CA LEU A 72 -8.51 -17.61 9.71
C LEU A 72 -8.96 -16.16 9.75
N ILE A 73 -9.22 -15.64 10.98
CA ILE A 73 -9.54 -14.23 11.23
C ILE A 73 -8.24 -13.48 11.52
N LEU A 74 -8.03 -12.36 10.84
CA LEU A 74 -6.79 -11.60 10.92
C LEU A 74 -7.02 -10.12 10.58
N LYS A 75 -5.99 -9.31 10.58
CA LYS A 75 -6.08 -7.87 10.28
C LYS A 75 -5.17 -7.49 9.12
N PRO A 76 -5.51 -6.43 8.38
CA PRO A 76 -4.55 -5.87 7.42
C PRO A 76 -3.20 -5.56 8.09
N GLY A 77 -2.13 -5.93 7.41
CA GLY A 77 -0.76 -5.87 7.92
C GLY A 77 -0.27 -7.18 8.57
N ASP A 78 -1.15 -8.13 8.89
CA ASP A 78 -0.73 -9.44 9.38
C ASP A 78 -0.10 -10.30 8.26
N HIS A 79 0.72 -11.25 8.66
CA HIS A 79 1.34 -12.22 7.78
C HIS A 79 0.68 -13.59 7.95
N VAL A 80 0.44 -14.28 6.83
CA VAL A 80 -0.03 -15.66 6.83
C VAL A 80 1.04 -16.52 6.19
N THR A 81 1.48 -17.56 6.89
CA THR A 81 2.47 -18.53 6.41
C THR A 81 1.80 -19.88 6.22
N TRP A 82 1.76 -20.39 4.98
CA TRP A 82 1.36 -21.76 4.68
C TRP A 82 2.57 -22.65 4.79
N MET A 83 2.44 -23.73 5.58
CA MET A 83 3.48 -24.73 5.76
C MET A 83 2.99 -26.09 5.24
N ASN A 84 3.62 -26.60 4.19
CA ASN A 84 3.26 -27.90 3.62
C ASN A 84 3.92 -29.03 4.42
N LYS A 85 3.10 -29.82 5.10
CA LYS A 85 3.51 -31.03 5.84
C LYS A 85 3.12 -32.33 5.12
N ASP A 86 2.47 -32.24 3.95
CA ASP A 86 2.21 -33.40 3.11
C ASP A 86 3.45 -33.79 2.31
N LEU A 87 3.40 -34.98 1.71
CA LEU A 87 4.46 -35.53 0.85
C LEU A 87 4.29 -35.10 -0.62
N VAL A 88 3.25 -34.34 -0.93
CA VAL A 88 2.95 -33.84 -2.28
C VAL A 88 2.98 -32.34 -2.33
N VAL A 89 3.11 -31.80 -3.54
CA VAL A 89 3.10 -30.34 -3.78
C VAL A 89 1.67 -29.79 -3.65
N HIS A 90 1.56 -28.63 -3.02
CA HIS A 90 0.31 -27.88 -2.91
C HIS A 90 0.50 -26.43 -3.36
N THR A 91 -0.61 -25.70 -3.51
CA THR A 91 -0.61 -24.25 -3.69
C THR A 91 -1.57 -23.59 -2.72
N ALA A 92 -1.39 -22.31 -2.45
CA ALA A 92 -2.37 -21.43 -1.83
C ALA A 92 -2.69 -20.32 -2.82
N THR A 93 -3.81 -20.41 -3.52
CA THR A 93 -4.15 -19.53 -4.64
C THR A 93 -5.52 -18.90 -4.41
N ALA A 94 -5.58 -17.58 -4.30
CA ALA A 94 -6.83 -16.84 -4.14
C ALA A 94 -7.67 -16.92 -5.44
N GLN A 95 -8.97 -17.17 -5.31
CA GLN A 95 -9.86 -17.30 -6.48
C GLN A 95 -10.01 -15.99 -7.26
N ALA A 96 -9.93 -14.86 -6.56
CA ALA A 96 -10.06 -13.54 -7.14
C ALA A 96 -8.90 -12.67 -6.67
N ALA A 97 -7.65 -12.94 -7.10
CA ALA A 97 -6.47 -12.22 -6.57
C ALA A 97 -6.69 -11.65 -5.13
N PRO A 98 -5.80 -11.57 -4.22
CA PRO A 98 -4.55 -10.86 -4.43
C PRO A 98 -3.30 -11.73 -4.35
N PHE A 99 -3.41 -13.05 -4.23
CA PHE A 99 -2.20 -13.84 -4.08
C PHE A 99 -2.24 -15.20 -4.81
N ASP A 100 -1.08 -15.65 -5.18
CA ASP A 100 -0.79 -17.01 -5.66
C ASP A 100 0.60 -17.41 -5.14
N SER A 101 0.66 -18.49 -4.37
CA SER A 101 1.92 -18.97 -3.83
C SER A 101 2.84 -19.63 -4.87
N GLY A 102 2.29 -20.00 -6.02
CA GLY A 102 2.92 -21.02 -6.83
C GLY A 102 3.02 -22.35 -6.04
N ASP A 103 3.97 -23.19 -6.42
CA ASP A 103 4.18 -24.50 -5.81
C ASP A 103 4.83 -24.39 -4.42
N ILE A 104 4.18 -25.00 -3.43
CA ILE A 104 4.72 -25.19 -2.09
C ILE A 104 5.12 -26.67 -1.98
N ALA A 105 6.39 -26.98 -2.16
CA ALA A 105 6.91 -28.34 -2.10
C ALA A 105 6.79 -28.94 -0.67
N PRO A 106 6.87 -30.27 -0.51
CA PRO A 106 6.91 -30.92 0.79
C PRO A 106 7.95 -30.30 1.73
N GLY A 107 7.54 -30.02 2.97
CA GLY A 107 8.37 -29.39 3.99
C GLY A 107 8.71 -27.90 3.76
N LYS A 108 8.19 -27.29 2.69
CA LYS A 108 8.38 -25.86 2.42
C LYS A 108 7.22 -25.02 2.91
N SER A 109 7.45 -23.71 2.95
CA SER A 109 6.44 -22.73 3.35
C SER A 109 6.48 -21.52 2.42
N TRP A 110 5.34 -20.81 2.37
CA TRP A 110 5.19 -19.55 1.67
C TRP A 110 4.41 -18.55 2.53
N THR A 111 4.73 -17.25 2.43
CA THR A 111 4.12 -16.21 3.27
C THR A 111 3.52 -15.10 2.42
N TYR A 112 2.31 -14.66 2.81
CA TYR A 112 1.62 -13.51 2.25
C TYR A 112 1.35 -12.47 3.34
N THR A 113 1.46 -11.18 2.99
CA THR A 113 1.07 -10.06 3.85
C THR A 113 -0.30 -9.56 3.44
N VAL A 114 -1.26 -9.59 4.35
CA VAL A 114 -2.62 -9.12 4.11
C VAL A 114 -2.64 -7.60 3.98
N GLN A 115 -3.06 -7.09 2.84
CA GLN A 115 -2.95 -5.66 2.54
C GLN A 115 -4.23 -4.88 2.81
N LYS A 116 -5.39 -5.51 2.61
CA LYS A 116 -6.71 -4.85 2.69
C LYS A 116 -7.70 -5.69 3.49
N PRO A 117 -8.69 -5.06 4.14
CA PRO A 117 -9.80 -5.80 4.72
C PRO A 117 -10.63 -6.48 3.62
N GLY A 118 -11.29 -7.57 3.99
CA GLY A 118 -12.16 -8.35 3.11
C GLY A 118 -12.05 -9.86 3.34
N VAL A 119 -12.95 -10.60 2.73
CA VAL A 119 -12.96 -12.06 2.76
C VAL A 119 -12.29 -12.58 1.50
N ILE A 120 -11.29 -13.42 1.67
CA ILE A 120 -10.50 -14.01 0.58
C ILE A 120 -10.67 -15.52 0.63
N VAL A 121 -11.37 -16.09 -0.34
CA VAL A 121 -11.44 -17.54 -0.55
C VAL A 121 -10.25 -17.97 -1.39
N TYR A 122 -9.55 -19.00 -0.96
CA TYR A 122 -8.40 -19.56 -1.65
C TYR A 122 -8.48 -21.09 -1.70
N LEU A 123 -7.76 -21.68 -2.63
CA LEU A 123 -7.76 -23.12 -2.90
C LEU A 123 -6.37 -23.63 -3.29
N CYS A 124 -6.22 -24.96 -3.32
CA CYS A 124 -5.11 -25.61 -3.99
C CYS A 124 -5.48 -25.91 -5.44
N ARG A 125 -4.66 -25.45 -6.41
CA ARG A 125 -4.93 -25.69 -7.85
C ARG A 125 -4.89 -27.16 -8.26
N TYR A 126 -4.19 -27.99 -7.48
CA TYR A 126 -4.07 -29.43 -7.77
C TYR A 126 -5.20 -30.27 -7.16
N HIS A 127 -5.87 -29.76 -6.13
CA HIS A 127 -6.85 -30.52 -5.35
C HIS A 127 -8.11 -29.69 -5.10
N ALA A 128 -9.09 -29.80 -5.97
CA ALA A 128 -10.28 -28.93 -6.00
C ALA A 128 -11.09 -28.91 -4.69
N ALA A 129 -11.01 -29.97 -3.87
CA ALA A 129 -11.67 -30.04 -2.58
C ALA A 129 -10.95 -29.24 -1.48
N MET A 130 -9.69 -28.84 -1.68
CA MET A 130 -8.91 -28.07 -0.72
C MET A 130 -9.24 -26.57 -0.86
N GLN A 131 -10.14 -26.09 -0.01
CA GLN A 131 -10.53 -24.69 0.05
C GLN A 131 -10.48 -24.18 1.48
N ALA A 132 -10.19 -22.89 1.64
CA ALA A 132 -10.18 -22.21 2.93
C ALA A 132 -10.40 -20.70 2.76
N THR A 133 -10.52 -19.98 3.89
CA THR A 133 -10.89 -18.57 3.89
C THR A 133 -10.00 -17.77 4.83
N LEU A 134 -9.54 -16.60 4.36
CA LEU A 134 -8.99 -15.53 5.19
C LEU A 134 -10.07 -14.45 5.38
N ASP A 135 -10.39 -14.10 6.61
CA ASP A 135 -11.32 -13.03 6.96
C ASP A 135 -10.53 -11.87 7.60
N ALA A 136 -10.16 -10.90 6.80
CA ALA A 136 -9.40 -9.73 7.21
C ALA A 136 -10.32 -8.58 7.66
N ARG A 137 -10.32 -8.24 8.98
CA ARG A 137 -11.22 -7.22 9.57
C ARG A 137 -10.60 -6.43 10.71
#